data_ea74fff64f231d689800aec3eeb5885e
#
_entry.id   ea74fff64f231d689800aec3eeb5885e
#
_cell.length_a   1.000
_cell.length_b   1.000
_cell.length_c   1.000
_cell.angle_alpha   90.00
_cell.angle_beta   90.00
_cell.angle_gamma   90.00
#
_symmetry.space_group_name_H-M   'P 1'
#
loop_
_entity.id
_entity.type
_entity.pdbx_description
1 polymer ?
#
loop_
_entity_poly.entity_id
_entity_poly.type
_entity_poly.pdbx_seq_one_letter_code
_entity_poly.pdbx_strand_id
1 'polypeptide(L)'
;MKNTKKFVSVVLAFCMLGTTTAVTSMAATTDAETVSGSSVAVDTTATKALEELDANYRYDGDDLGVTYTKDATTFKVWSPTATDIKVNIFTTGSDDEQGAAKVASYQLEKEDATGVWEIKLVG
;
A
#
# COMPACT_ATOMS: atom_id res chain seq x y z
N MET A 1 -36.59 13.37 6.08
CA MET A 1 -35.31 13.55 5.40
C MET A 1 -34.33 12.53 5.98
N LYS A 2 -34.10 11.44 5.28
CA LYS A 2 -33.17 10.39 5.71
C LYS A 2 -31.77 10.78 5.23
N ASN A 3 -30.92 11.25 6.13
CA ASN A 3 -29.50 11.45 5.86
C ASN A 3 -28.83 10.09 5.74
N THR A 4 -28.69 9.60 4.54
CA THR A 4 -27.89 8.44 4.26
C THR A 4 -26.43 8.87 4.36
N LYS A 5 -25.81 8.60 5.50
CA LYS A 5 -24.36 8.75 5.64
C LYS A 5 -23.72 7.70 4.75
N LYS A 6 -23.23 8.12 3.61
CA LYS A 6 -22.44 7.27 2.73
C LYS A 6 -21.08 7.10 3.41
N PHE A 7 -20.85 5.93 3.94
CA PHE A 7 -19.51 5.55 4.41
C PHE A 7 -18.69 5.20 3.18
N VAL A 8 -17.63 5.96 2.96
CA VAL A 8 -16.64 5.66 1.93
C VAL A 8 -15.61 4.75 2.56
N SER A 9 -15.64 3.49 2.21
CA SER A 9 -14.56 2.56 2.56
C SER A 9 -13.52 2.55 1.46
N VAL A 10 -12.31 2.88 1.83
CA VAL A 10 -11.16 2.83 0.94
C VAL A 10 -10.46 1.50 1.16
N VAL A 11 -10.69 0.58 0.26
CA VAL A 11 -9.87 -0.64 0.20
C VAL A 11 -8.68 -0.36 -0.69
N LEU A 12 -7.52 -0.22 -0.06
CA LEU A 12 -6.26 -0.17 -0.79
C LEU A 12 -6.00 -1.56 -1.39
N ALA A 13 -6.14 -1.70 -2.69
CA ALA A 13 -5.70 -2.90 -3.38
C ALA A 13 -4.17 -2.93 -3.37
N PHE A 14 -3.61 -3.79 -2.55
CA PHE A 14 -2.18 -4.05 -2.55
C PHE A 14 -1.80 -4.78 -3.83
N CYS A 15 -0.97 -4.16 -4.66
CA CYS A 15 -0.40 -4.83 -5.82
C CYS A 15 0.59 -5.88 -5.34
N MET A 16 0.21 -7.15 -5.41
CA MET A 16 1.14 -8.25 -5.16
C MET A 16 2.11 -8.35 -6.33
N LEU A 17 3.34 -7.95 -6.10
CA LEU A 17 4.46 -8.36 -6.91
C LEU A 17 4.68 -9.86 -6.67
N GLY A 18 4.13 -10.67 -7.56
CA GLY A 18 4.42 -12.10 -7.57
C GLY A 18 5.81 -12.37 -8.12
N THR A 19 6.81 -12.28 -7.28
CA THR A 19 8.06 -12.96 -7.53
C THR A 19 8.06 -14.22 -6.70
N THR A 20 7.65 -15.31 -7.31
CA THR A 20 7.85 -16.64 -6.73
C THR A 20 9.33 -16.99 -6.82
N THR A 21 10.09 -16.61 -5.83
CA THR A 21 11.33 -17.30 -5.56
C THR A 21 11.00 -18.47 -4.64
N ALA A 22 10.99 -19.65 -5.20
CA ALA A 22 10.92 -20.86 -4.43
C ALA A 22 12.19 -20.96 -3.55
N VAL A 23 12.05 -20.61 -2.29
CA VAL A 23 13.07 -20.92 -1.30
C VAL A 23 12.81 -22.36 -0.89
N THR A 24 13.62 -23.27 -1.41
CA THR A 24 13.65 -24.65 -0.94
C THR A 24 14.23 -24.63 0.46
N SER A 25 13.33 -24.68 1.45
CA SER A 25 13.73 -24.88 2.83
C SER A 25 14.24 -26.30 2.99
N MET A 26 15.54 -26.47 3.07
CA MET A 26 16.12 -27.69 3.59
C MET A 26 16.01 -27.67 5.10
N ALA A 27 15.19 -28.55 5.63
CA ALA A 27 15.15 -28.87 7.05
C ALA A 27 16.46 -29.54 7.44
N ALA A 28 17.29 -28.85 8.21
CA ALA A 28 18.38 -29.47 8.96
C ALA A 28 17.89 -29.68 10.38
N THR A 29 17.84 -30.94 10.74
CA THR A 29 17.59 -31.45 12.06
C THR A 29 18.71 -31.11 13.01
N THR A 30 18.32 -30.79 14.29
CA THR A 30 19.04 -30.99 15.56
C THR A 30 20.37 -30.26 15.76
N ASP A 31 20.42 -29.39 16.71
CA ASP A 31 20.66 -29.55 18.13
C ASP A 31 20.68 -28.21 18.82
N ALA A 32 20.08 -28.19 19.99
CA ALA A 32 20.19 -27.10 20.93
C ALA A 32 21.65 -26.81 21.23
N GLU A 33 22.10 -25.57 21.03
CA GLU A 33 22.95 -24.93 22.02
C GLU A 33 23.25 -23.48 21.67
N THR A 34 23.07 -22.67 22.69
CA THR A 34 23.75 -21.43 22.94
C THR A 34 23.43 -20.31 21.95
N VAL A 35 22.39 -19.54 22.27
CA VAL A 35 22.19 -18.22 21.75
C VAL A 35 23.34 -17.33 22.22
N SER A 36 24.39 -17.32 21.47
CA SER A 36 25.39 -16.28 21.51
C SER A 36 25.18 -15.44 20.25
N GLY A 37 24.64 -14.24 20.47
CA GLY A 37 24.73 -13.13 19.55
C GLY A 37 24.60 -13.47 18.06
N SER A 38 23.44 -13.92 17.62
CA SER A 38 23.17 -13.92 16.20
C SER A 38 22.98 -12.47 15.77
N SER A 39 24.06 -11.85 15.35
CA SER A 39 23.96 -10.71 14.47
C SER A 39 23.26 -11.25 13.21
N VAL A 40 21.98 -10.95 13.08
CA VAL A 40 21.27 -11.11 11.81
C VAL A 40 22.11 -10.31 10.82
N ALA A 41 22.78 -11.01 9.91
CA ALA A 41 23.42 -10.36 8.79
C ALA A 41 22.28 -9.74 8.00
N VAL A 42 22.03 -8.47 8.26
CA VAL A 42 21.13 -7.67 7.44
C VAL A 42 21.72 -7.74 6.05
N ASP A 43 20.97 -8.28 5.11
CA ASP A 43 21.39 -8.34 3.72
C ASP A 43 21.68 -6.91 3.27
N THR A 44 22.96 -6.58 3.22
CA THR A 44 23.44 -5.25 2.84
C THR A 44 22.93 -4.84 1.47
N THR A 45 22.62 -5.78 0.61
CA THR A 45 22.07 -5.53 -0.73
C THR A 45 20.63 -5.02 -0.63
N ALA A 46 19.81 -5.63 0.22
CA ALA A 46 18.43 -5.19 0.43
C ALA A 46 18.37 -3.83 1.12
N THR A 47 19.24 -3.59 2.11
CA THR A 47 19.33 -2.29 2.79
C THR A 47 19.73 -1.18 1.82
N LYS A 48 20.72 -1.42 0.97
CA LYS A 48 21.18 -0.47 -0.03
C LYS A 48 20.09 -0.16 -1.06
N ALA A 49 19.33 -1.16 -1.50
CA ALA A 49 18.23 -0.96 -2.42
C ALA A 49 17.10 -0.10 -1.81
N LEU A 50 16.82 -0.26 -0.51
CA LEU A 50 15.86 0.57 0.22
C LEU A 50 16.36 2.01 0.38
N GLU A 51 17.63 2.21 0.71
CA GLU A 51 18.25 3.54 0.81
C GLU A 51 18.21 4.27 -0.54
N GLU A 52 18.50 3.57 -1.63
CA GLU A 52 18.42 4.14 -2.99
C GLU A 52 16.96 4.49 -3.36
N LEU A 53 16.00 3.68 -2.95
CA LEU A 53 14.59 3.96 -3.16
C LEU A 53 14.16 5.22 -2.42
N ASP A 54 14.51 5.33 -1.14
CA ASP A 54 14.20 6.50 -0.32
C ASP A 54 14.88 7.78 -0.83
N ALA A 55 16.10 7.66 -1.34
CA ALA A 55 16.83 8.79 -1.89
C ALA A 55 16.24 9.30 -3.21
N ASN A 56 15.79 8.38 -4.07
CA ASN A 56 15.26 8.71 -5.38
C ASN A 56 13.79 9.13 -5.37
N TYR A 57 13.02 8.62 -4.39
CA TYR A 57 11.57 8.83 -4.30
C TYR A 57 11.15 9.38 -2.93
N ARG A 58 11.88 10.38 -2.48
CA ARG A 58 11.58 11.01 -1.21
C ARG A 58 10.32 11.87 -1.30
N TYR A 59 9.38 11.63 -0.40
CA TYR A 59 8.19 12.45 -0.21
C TYR A 59 8.14 12.97 1.23
N ASP A 60 8.24 14.27 1.40
CA ASP A 60 8.25 14.94 2.71
C ASP A 60 6.87 15.54 3.09
N GLY A 61 5.85 15.32 2.26
CA GLY A 61 4.49 15.77 2.55
C GLY A 61 3.83 14.96 3.67
N ASP A 62 2.90 15.59 4.37
CA ASP A 62 2.12 15.01 5.46
C ASP A 62 0.67 14.68 5.06
N ASP A 63 0.38 14.72 3.77
CA ASP A 63 -0.95 14.57 3.19
C ASP A 63 -1.21 13.20 2.53
N LEU A 64 -0.40 12.19 2.85
CA LEU A 64 -0.65 10.81 2.45
C LEU A 64 -1.93 10.27 3.10
N GLY A 65 -2.65 9.44 2.35
CA GLY A 65 -3.91 8.87 2.77
C GLY A 65 -5.11 9.54 2.12
N VAL A 66 -6.14 9.82 2.89
CA VAL A 66 -7.40 10.40 2.41
C VAL A 66 -7.61 11.77 3.01
N THR A 67 -7.72 12.76 2.15
CA THR A 67 -8.12 14.12 2.54
C THR A 67 -9.54 14.39 2.02
N TYR A 68 -10.47 14.58 2.95
CA TYR A 68 -11.88 14.86 2.64
C TYR A 68 -12.21 16.33 2.83
N THR A 69 -12.87 16.91 1.84
CA THR A 69 -13.54 18.21 1.94
C THR A 69 -14.98 18.07 1.45
N LYS A 70 -15.79 19.10 1.64
CA LYS A 70 -17.17 19.11 1.11
C LYS A 70 -17.23 19.01 -0.41
N ASP A 71 -16.20 19.49 -1.07
CA ASP A 71 -16.20 19.68 -2.53
C ASP A 71 -15.41 18.59 -3.25
N ALA A 72 -14.52 17.91 -2.53
CA ALA A 72 -13.68 16.85 -3.10
C ALA A 72 -13.07 15.92 -2.04
N THR A 73 -12.74 14.72 -2.48
CA THR A 73 -11.95 13.75 -1.73
C THR A 73 -10.68 13.44 -2.51
N THR A 74 -9.53 13.62 -1.87
CA THR A 74 -8.23 13.31 -2.47
C THR A 74 -7.64 12.07 -1.81
N PHE A 75 -7.14 11.15 -2.62
CA PHE A 75 -6.44 9.95 -2.18
C PHE A 75 -4.99 10.05 -2.62
N LYS A 76 -4.06 9.88 -1.68
CA LYS A 76 -2.62 9.86 -1.94
C LYS A 76 -1.97 8.64 -1.33
N VAL A 77 -1.17 7.93 -2.14
CA VAL A 77 -0.42 6.74 -1.73
C VAL A 77 1.00 6.84 -2.23
N TRP A 78 1.98 6.65 -1.34
CA TRP A 78 3.37 6.54 -1.74
C TRP A 78 3.69 5.08 -2.10
N SER A 79 3.99 4.84 -3.36
CA SER A 79 4.36 3.52 -3.87
C SER A 79 5.19 3.65 -5.14
N PRO A 80 6.48 3.96 -5.01
CA PRO A 80 7.33 4.28 -6.16
C PRO A 80 7.53 3.10 -7.11
N THR A 81 7.44 1.88 -6.62
CA THR A 81 7.64 0.65 -7.41
C THR A 81 6.36 0.10 -8.02
N ALA A 82 5.19 0.61 -7.64
CA ALA A 82 3.94 0.18 -8.22
C ALA A 82 3.81 0.61 -9.69
N THR A 83 3.18 -0.23 -10.48
CA THR A 83 2.90 0.03 -11.90
C THR A 83 1.46 0.45 -12.15
N ASP A 84 0.58 0.13 -11.21
CA ASP A 84 -0.85 0.43 -11.29
C ASP A 84 -1.46 0.50 -9.88
N ILE A 85 -2.21 1.54 -9.58
CA ILE A 85 -2.95 1.68 -8.33
C ILE A 85 -4.36 2.17 -8.63
N LYS A 86 -5.35 1.49 -8.01
CA LYS A 86 -6.77 1.84 -8.10
C LYS A 86 -7.37 1.98 -6.73
N VAL A 87 -8.26 2.95 -6.57
CA VAL A 87 -9.14 3.06 -5.42
C VAL A 87 -10.52 2.52 -5.78
N ASN A 88 -11.02 1.59 -4.98
CA ASN A 88 -12.36 1.03 -5.12
C ASN A 88 -13.26 1.61 -4.02
N ILE A 89 -14.44 2.04 -4.40
CA ILE A 89 -15.45 2.57 -3.49
C ILE A 89 -16.58 1.55 -3.37
N PHE A 90 -16.93 1.21 -2.15
CA PHE A 90 -17.99 0.27 -1.82
C PHE A 90 -19.16 0.95 -1.10
N THR A 91 -20.32 0.31 -1.10
CA THR A 91 -21.53 0.79 -0.40
C THR A 91 -21.43 0.61 1.12
N THR A 92 -20.58 -0.28 1.56
CA THR A 92 -20.36 -0.66 2.97
C THR A 92 -18.98 -0.24 3.44
N GLY A 93 -18.71 -0.38 4.74
CA GLY A 93 -17.39 -0.06 5.31
C GLY A 93 -16.28 -1.01 4.89
N SER A 94 -16.63 -2.20 4.39
CA SER A 94 -15.69 -3.24 3.93
C SER A 94 -16.27 -3.95 2.71
N ASP A 95 -15.41 -4.52 1.89
CA ASP A 95 -15.81 -5.38 0.76
C ASP A 95 -16.27 -6.77 1.20
N ASP A 96 -15.94 -7.17 2.42
CA ASP A 96 -16.35 -8.44 3.03
C ASP A 96 -17.72 -8.38 3.73
N GLU A 97 -18.29 -7.19 3.90
CA GLU A 97 -19.59 -7.05 4.54
C GLU A 97 -20.72 -7.57 3.66
N GLN A 98 -21.72 -8.19 4.30
CA GLN A 98 -22.91 -8.64 3.59
C GLN A 98 -23.63 -7.47 2.92
N GLY A 99 -23.81 -7.56 1.62
CA GLY A 99 -24.41 -6.50 0.80
C GLY A 99 -23.39 -5.47 0.28
N ALA A 100 -22.11 -5.73 0.46
CA ALA A 100 -21.06 -4.92 -0.14
C ALA A 100 -21.18 -4.95 -1.67
N ALA A 101 -21.27 -3.77 -2.27
CA ALA A 101 -21.24 -3.62 -3.71
C ALA A 101 -20.23 -2.53 -4.08
N LYS A 102 -19.38 -2.84 -5.04
CA LYS A 102 -18.44 -1.87 -5.59
C LYS A 102 -19.22 -0.82 -6.39
N VAL A 103 -19.16 0.41 -5.94
CA VAL A 103 -19.85 1.55 -6.56
C VAL A 103 -19.04 2.12 -7.70
N ALA A 104 -17.73 2.25 -7.48
CA ALA A 104 -16.83 2.84 -8.44
C ALA A 104 -15.40 2.32 -8.27
N SER A 105 -14.61 2.47 -9.31
CA SER A 105 -13.18 2.19 -9.32
C SER A 105 -12.47 3.30 -10.08
N TYR A 106 -11.45 3.88 -9.49
CA TYR A 106 -10.71 4.99 -10.07
C TYR A 106 -9.23 4.66 -10.11
N GLN A 107 -8.61 4.95 -11.24
CA GLN A 107 -7.18 4.86 -11.45
C GLN A 107 -6.49 6.06 -10.81
N LEU A 108 -5.44 5.84 -10.02
CA LEU A 108 -4.58 6.91 -9.54
C LEU A 108 -3.51 7.24 -10.58
N GLU A 109 -3.07 8.47 -10.57
CA GLU A 109 -1.99 8.97 -11.41
C GLU A 109 -0.70 9.03 -10.59
N LYS A 110 0.39 8.58 -11.18
CA LYS A 110 1.70 8.55 -10.54
C LYS A 110 2.46 9.85 -10.82
N GLU A 111 2.98 10.44 -9.76
CA GLU A 111 4.03 11.45 -9.87
C GLU A 111 5.40 10.76 -9.84
N ASP A 112 6.07 10.75 -10.97
CA ASP A 112 7.32 9.99 -11.14
C ASP A 112 8.47 10.54 -10.28
N ALA A 113 8.44 11.81 -9.93
CA ALA A 113 9.49 12.44 -9.13
C ALA A 113 9.50 11.98 -7.67
N THR A 114 8.32 11.72 -7.10
CA THR A 114 8.14 11.35 -5.69
C THR A 114 7.68 9.92 -5.47
N GLY A 115 7.17 9.26 -6.51
CA GLY A 115 6.54 7.96 -6.41
C GLY A 115 5.18 7.98 -5.70
N VAL A 116 4.59 9.15 -5.55
CA VAL A 116 3.23 9.33 -4.99
C VAL A 116 2.20 9.11 -6.08
N TRP A 117 1.16 8.40 -5.74
CA TRP A 117 -0.03 8.21 -6.56
C TRP A 117 -1.17 9.03 -5.98
N GLU A 118 -1.83 9.78 -6.83
CA GLU A 118 -2.91 10.66 -6.41
C GLU A 118 -4.14 10.55 -7.31
N ILE A 119 -5.31 10.72 -6.72
CA ILE A 119 -6.54 11.05 -7.43
C ILE A 119 -7.39 12.00 -6.58
N LYS A 120 -8.00 12.98 -7.23
CA LYS A 120 -8.97 13.89 -6.63
C LYS A 120 -10.35 13.64 -7.24
N LEU A 121 -11.28 13.22 -6.41
CA LEU A 121 -12.68 13.01 -6.78
C LEU A 121 -13.49 14.21 -6.33
N VAL A 122 -14.13 14.89 -7.27
CA VAL A 122 -14.97 16.06 -7.03
C VAL A 122 -16.43 15.62 -6.88
N GLY A 123 -17.12 16.15 -5.88
CA GLY A 123 -18.56 15.87 -5.66
C GLY A 123 -18.89 15.24 -4.34
#